data_5add95b62fe1d75ae937836ba402cb56
#
_entry.id   5add95b62fe1d75ae937836ba402cb56
#
_cell.length_a   1.000
_cell.length_b   1.000
_cell.length_c   1.000
_cell.angle_alpha   90.00
_cell.angle_beta   90.00
_cell.angle_gamma   90.00
#
_symmetry.space_group_name_H-M   'P 1'
#
loop_
_entity.id
_entity.type
_entity.pdbx_description
1 polymer ?
#
loop_
_entity_poly.entity_id
_entity_poly.type
_entity_poly.pdbx_seq_one_letter_code
_entity_poly.pdbx_strand_id
1 'polypeptide(L)'
;MGGARVYAKYLRPRTAAEAHPAVLMFHGYTGSSGDWTDKLPYVAMGYSVAALDCRGQGGLSEDVGGVMGSTQAGHIVRGLEQGPEHLLYRALFLDTAQLARIVMAMDEVDAGRVGATGGSQGGALTLACAALEPRVRKAAPVYPFLCDYKRVWEMDRAEKAYAELKKHFRLFDPTHEREQELFTRLGYIDVQFLCPRIRAEVLMTTCLLDDVCPPSTQFAAYNRIVAPKRMVIYPDFGHESLPGSSDRILGFLSDL
;
A
#
# COMPACT_ATOMS: atom_id res chain seq x y z
N MET A 1 -1.00 17.53 0.32
CA MET A 1 -1.10 17.53 1.77
C MET A 1 0.25 17.89 2.37
N GLY A 2 0.29 18.76 3.37
CA GLY A 2 1.54 19.24 3.98
C GLY A 2 2.49 20.01 3.03
N GLY A 3 2.00 20.51 1.89
CA GLY A 3 2.76 21.32 0.94
C GLY A 3 3.76 20.56 0.05
N ALA A 4 3.94 19.24 0.25
CA ALA A 4 4.86 18.46 -0.58
C ALA A 4 4.24 18.07 -1.93
N ARG A 5 5.05 18.07 -2.99
CA ARG A 5 4.66 17.58 -4.32
C ARG A 5 4.83 16.07 -4.38
N VAL A 6 3.80 15.39 -4.85
CA VAL A 6 3.80 13.94 -5.02
C VAL A 6 3.80 13.61 -6.51
N TYR A 7 4.73 12.77 -6.92
CA TYR A 7 4.89 12.34 -8.31
C TYR A 7 4.14 11.02 -8.56
N ALA A 8 3.54 10.91 -9.72
CA ALA A 8 3.01 9.66 -10.23
C ALA A 8 3.28 9.54 -11.73
N LYS A 9 3.60 8.34 -12.20
CA LYS A 9 3.60 8.01 -13.63
C LYS A 9 2.18 7.76 -14.08
N TYR A 10 1.80 8.35 -15.20
CA TYR A 10 0.51 8.10 -15.82
C TYR A 10 0.67 7.64 -17.28
N LEU A 11 0.10 6.50 -17.61
CA LEU A 11 0.02 5.95 -18.96
C LEU A 11 -1.42 5.73 -19.32
N ARG A 12 -1.75 5.95 -20.60
CA ARG A 12 -3.08 5.68 -21.15
C ARG A 12 -2.99 5.09 -22.56
N PRO A 13 -4.03 4.39 -23.03
CA PRO A 13 -4.13 4.01 -24.42
C PRO A 13 -4.12 5.25 -25.33
N ARG A 14 -3.43 5.16 -26.46
CA ARG A 14 -3.30 6.28 -27.40
C ARG A 14 -4.61 6.61 -28.13
N THR A 15 -5.45 5.60 -28.33
CA THR A 15 -6.64 5.65 -29.19
C THR A 15 -7.91 5.16 -28.50
N ALA A 16 -8.10 5.49 -27.22
CA ALA A 16 -9.38 5.20 -26.56
C ALA A 16 -10.44 6.19 -27.04
N ALA A 17 -11.53 5.69 -27.62
CA ALA A 17 -12.64 6.50 -28.12
C ALA A 17 -13.63 6.87 -27.01
N GLU A 18 -13.59 6.18 -25.87
CA GLU A 18 -14.52 6.32 -24.75
C GLU A 18 -13.76 6.28 -23.42
N ALA A 19 -14.43 6.70 -22.34
CA ALA A 19 -13.92 6.56 -20.99
C ALA A 19 -13.67 5.07 -20.68
N HIS A 20 -12.48 4.78 -20.14
CA HIS A 20 -11.98 3.41 -19.96
C HIS A 20 -11.50 3.16 -18.51
N PRO A 21 -11.32 1.88 -18.11
CA PRO A 21 -10.87 1.55 -16.77
C PRO A 21 -9.48 2.11 -16.44
N ALA A 22 -9.20 2.24 -15.15
CA ALA A 22 -7.86 2.59 -14.68
C ALA A 22 -7.38 1.69 -13.55
N VAL A 23 -6.05 1.49 -13.47
CA VAL A 23 -5.38 0.76 -12.41
C VAL A 23 -4.39 1.67 -11.69
N LEU A 24 -4.53 1.72 -10.37
CA LEU A 24 -3.60 2.40 -9.47
C LEU A 24 -2.54 1.41 -9.01
N MET A 25 -1.27 1.77 -9.12
CA MET A 25 -0.15 0.91 -8.73
C MET A 25 0.67 1.55 -7.62
N PHE A 26 0.98 0.75 -6.60
CA PHE A 26 1.76 1.17 -5.44
C PHE A 26 2.97 0.26 -5.26
N HIS A 27 4.14 0.86 -5.08
CA HIS A 27 5.41 0.13 -4.98
C HIS A 27 5.72 -0.36 -3.56
N GLY A 28 6.67 -1.30 -3.45
CA GLY A 28 7.22 -1.81 -2.20
C GLY A 28 8.06 -0.77 -1.46
N TYR A 29 8.38 -1.07 -0.18
CA TYR A 29 9.12 -0.17 0.70
C TYR A 29 10.46 0.27 0.07
N THR A 30 10.80 1.55 0.21
CA THR A 30 11.96 2.25 -0.35
C THR A 30 12.05 2.28 -1.89
N GLY A 31 11.08 1.71 -2.61
CA GLY A 31 11.05 1.66 -4.06
C GLY A 31 10.57 2.96 -4.73
N SER A 32 10.15 2.80 -5.96
CA SER A 32 9.56 3.84 -6.81
C SER A 32 8.48 3.25 -7.71
N SER A 33 7.83 4.07 -8.52
CA SER A 33 6.84 3.63 -9.50
C SER A 33 7.39 2.68 -10.60
N GLY A 34 8.67 2.29 -10.53
CA GLY A 34 9.29 1.31 -11.43
C GLY A 34 9.39 1.76 -12.89
N ASP A 35 9.65 0.84 -13.80
CA ASP A 35 9.80 1.14 -15.22
C ASP A 35 8.46 1.39 -15.92
N TRP A 36 8.48 2.11 -17.02
CA TRP A 36 7.31 2.33 -17.86
C TRP A 36 6.75 1.02 -18.42
N THR A 37 7.63 0.06 -18.74
CA THR A 37 7.29 -1.24 -19.30
C THR A 37 6.43 -2.08 -18.38
N ASP A 38 6.54 -1.95 -17.06
CA ASP A 38 5.74 -2.69 -16.07
C ASP A 38 4.23 -2.38 -16.16
N LYS A 39 3.87 -1.27 -16.80
CA LYS A 39 2.50 -0.78 -16.95
C LYS A 39 1.87 -1.19 -18.27
N LEU A 40 2.69 -1.60 -19.25
CA LEU A 40 2.23 -1.92 -20.61
C LEU A 40 1.17 -3.03 -20.67
N PRO A 41 1.19 -4.10 -19.87
CA PRO A 41 0.14 -5.11 -19.88
C PRO A 41 -1.27 -4.52 -19.68
N TYR A 42 -1.43 -3.60 -18.74
CA TYR A 42 -2.71 -2.94 -18.50
C TYR A 42 -3.11 -1.99 -19.63
N VAL A 43 -2.14 -1.24 -20.15
CA VAL A 43 -2.39 -0.35 -21.29
C VAL A 43 -2.78 -1.14 -22.56
N ALA A 44 -2.18 -2.32 -22.77
CA ALA A 44 -2.54 -3.23 -23.85
C ALA A 44 -3.98 -3.78 -23.71
N MET A 45 -4.51 -3.86 -22.47
CA MET A 45 -5.92 -4.19 -22.22
C MET A 45 -6.88 -3.00 -22.39
N GLY A 46 -6.37 -1.83 -22.75
CA GLY A 46 -7.16 -0.62 -22.92
C GLY A 46 -7.33 0.20 -21.63
N TYR A 47 -6.53 -0.02 -20.58
CA TYR A 47 -6.63 0.64 -19.30
C TYR A 47 -5.63 1.78 -19.15
N SER A 48 -6.02 2.83 -18.45
CA SER A 48 -5.05 3.78 -17.89
C SER A 48 -4.35 3.20 -16.67
N VAL A 49 -3.11 3.59 -16.45
CA VAL A 49 -2.34 3.22 -15.25
C VAL A 49 -1.77 4.46 -14.59
N ALA A 50 -1.98 4.59 -13.29
CA ALA A 50 -1.35 5.61 -12.47
C ALA A 50 -0.50 4.93 -11.38
N ALA A 51 0.83 5.11 -11.43
CA ALA A 51 1.78 4.51 -10.52
C ALA A 51 2.42 5.58 -9.63
N LEU A 52 2.13 5.52 -8.32
CA LEU A 52 2.56 6.49 -7.32
C LEU A 52 4.03 6.29 -6.93
N ASP A 53 4.78 7.39 -6.81
CA ASP A 53 6.00 7.43 -6.00
C ASP A 53 5.64 7.84 -4.57
N CYS A 54 5.96 7.00 -3.60
CA CYS A 54 5.73 7.33 -2.19
C CYS A 54 6.69 8.42 -1.70
N ARG A 55 6.21 9.27 -0.81
CA ARG A 55 7.00 10.34 -0.18
C ARG A 55 8.25 9.80 0.50
N GLY A 56 9.38 10.49 0.33
CA GLY A 56 10.63 10.18 1.02
C GLY A 56 11.25 8.83 0.66
N GLN A 57 10.89 8.25 -0.50
CA GLN A 57 11.41 6.95 -0.95
C GLN A 57 12.16 7.09 -2.29
N GLY A 58 12.42 5.99 -3.00
CA GLY A 58 13.30 5.95 -4.16
C GLY A 58 12.85 6.70 -5.42
N GLY A 59 11.64 7.30 -5.41
CA GLY A 59 11.08 8.03 -6.55
C GLY A 59 11.32 9.54 -6.51
N LEU A 60 10.46 10.26 -7.24
CA LEU A 60 10.56 11.71 -7.43
C LEU A 60 9.64 12.53 -6.50
N SER A 61 8.87 11.88 -5.65
CA SER A 61 8.02 12.56 -4.67
C SER A 61 8.87 13.24 -3.59
N GLU A 62 8.44 14.46 -3.23
CA GLU A 62 9.02 15.18 -2.11
C GLU A 62 8.63 14.51 -0.79
N ASP A 63 9.48 14.69 0.20
CA ASP A 63 9.17 14.32 1.57
C ASP A 63 8.37 15.42 2.29
N VAL A 64 7.88 15.15 3.50
CA VAL A 64 7.32 16.17 4.39
C VAL A 64 8.41 17.20 4.69
N GLY A 65 8.16 18.46 4.31
CA GLY A 65 9.15 19.52 4.44
C GLY A 65 9.95 19.85 3.16
N GLY A 66 9.56 19.30 1.99
CA GLY A 66 10.15 19.68 0.70
C GLY A 66 11.47 18.98 0.37
N VAL A 67 11.85 17.96 1.11
CA VAL A 67 13.03 17.14 0.82
C VAL A 67 12.71 16.12 -0.27
N MET A 68 13.50 16.09 -1.33
CA MET A 68 13.41 15.06 -2.37
C MET A 68 14.32 13.89 -2.03
N GLY A 69 13.89 12.67 -2.42
CA GLY A 69 14.68 11.46 -2.30
C GLY A 69 14.33 10.59 -1.10
N SER A 70 15.16 9.57 -0.88
CA SER A 70 14.93 8.53 0.10
C SER A 70 15.53 8.86 1.46
N THR A 71 14.77 8.61 2.52
CA THR A 71 15.29 8.57 3.89
C THR A 71 15.84 7.20 4.27
N GLN A 72 15.62 6.17 3.48
CA GLN A 72 16.06 4.77 3.58
C GLN A 72 15.58 3.98 4.80
N ALA A 73 15.15 4.61 5.88
CA ALA A 73 14.66 3.93 7.09
C ALA A 73 13.84 4.88 7.97
N GLY A 74 13.12 4.33 8.95
CA GLY A 74 12.41 5.10 9.97
C GLY A 74 11.01 5.55 9.57
N HIS A 75 10.44 5.06 8.49
CA HIS A 75 9.16 5.55 7.97
C HIS A 75 7.96 5.18 8.86
N ILE A 76 7.97 4.01 9.52
CA ILE A 76 6.89 3.60 10.43
C ILE A 76 6.84 4.51 11.67
N VAL A 77 8.01 4.77 12.24
CA VAL A 77 8.13 5.53 13.50
C VAL A 77 8.24 7.04 13.30
N ARG A 78 8.34 7.48 12.05
CA ARG A 78 8.47 8.90 11.73
C ARG A 78 7.19 9.66 12.07
N GLY A 79 7.31 10.63 12.96
CA GLY A 79 6.20 11.40 13.53
C GLY A 79 5.55 10.74 14.75
N LEU A 80 5.99 9.55 15.18
CA LEU A 80 5.35 8.79 16.27
C LEU A 80 5.34 9.55 17.58
N GLU A 81 6.43 10.25 17.94
CA GLU A 81 6.52 11.04 19.17
C GLU A 81 5.64 12.31 19.14
N GLN A 82 5.35 12.83 17.96
CA GLN A 82 4.58 14.07 17.80
C GLN A 82 3.06 13.85 17.76
N GLY A 83 2.61 12.61 17.56
CA GLY A 83 1.20 12.26 17.53
C GLY A 83 0.74 11.70 16.16
N PRO A 84 -0.47 11.11 16.12
CA PRO A 84 -0.97 10.40 14.94
C PRO A 84 -1.04 11.26 13.67
N GLU A 85 -1.30 12.56 13.80
CA GLU A 85 -1.40 13.50 12.69
C GLU A 85 -0.06 13.75 11.98
N HIS A 86 1.05 13.49 12.66
CA HIS A 86 2.41 13.66 12.17
C HIS A 86 3.02 12.39 11.58
N LEU A 87 2.34 11.24 11.72
CA LEU A 87 2.82 9.97 11.16
C LEU A 87 2.97 10.05 9.64
N LEU A 88 4.15 9.69 9.12
CA LEU A 88 4.44 9.73 7.70
C LEU A 88 3.47 8.84 6.89
N TYR A 89 3.21 7.61 7.35
CA TYR A 89 2.30 6.71 6.65
C TYR A 89 0.85 7.20 6.61
N ARG A 90 0.42 8.05 7.55
CA ARG A 90 -0.86 8.73 7.42
C ARG A 90 -0.90 9.59 6.15
N ALA A 91 0.16 10.33 5.86
CA ALA A 91 0.26 11.12 4.64
C ALA A 91 0.27 10.23 3.39
N LEU A 92 1.03 9.12 3.41
CA LEU A 92 1.07 8.17 2.30
C LEU A 92 -0.30 7.55 2.02
N PHE A 93 -1.04 7.14 3.05
CA PHE A 93 -2.41 6.62 2.89
C PHE A 93 -3.35 7.66 2.25
N LEU A 94 -3.26 8.91 2.68
CA LEU A 94 -4.04 9.99 2.09
C LEU A 94 -3.63 10.30 0.64
N ASP A 95 -2.34 10.17 0.31
CA ASP A 95 -1.85 10.35 -1.07
C ASP A 95 -2.43 9.29 -2.02
N THR A 96 -2.62 8.03 -1.56
CA THR A 96 -3.26 6.99 -2.38
C THR A 96 -4.69 7.36 -2.74
N ALA A 97 -5.46 7.84 -1.78
CA ALA A 97 -6.84 8.27 -1.99
C ALA A 97 -6.90 9.53 -2.88
N GLN A 98 -5.95 10.45 -2.71
CA GLN A 98 -5.86 11.64 -3.54
C GLN A 98 -5.53 11.27 -5.00
N LEU A 99 -4.58 10.35 -5.23
CA LEU A 99 -4.28 9.84 -6.56
C LEU A 99 -5.53 9.21 -7.20
N ALA A 100 -6.25 8.38 -6.47
CA ALA A 100 -7.48 7.76 -6.94
C ALA A 100 -8.50 8.82 -7.40
N ARG A 101 -8.74 9.87 -6.59
CA ARG A 101 -9.65 10.96 -6.93
C ARG A 101 -9.21 11.75 -8.15
N ILE A 102 -7.92 12.02 -8.30
CA ILE A 102 -7.37 12.71 -9.47
C ILE A 102 -7.61 11.87 -10.72
N VAL A 103 -7.28 10.57 -10.69
CA VAL A 103 -7.47 9.66 -11.82
C VAL A 103 -8.94 9.53 -12.19
N MET A 104 -9.83 9.38 -11.19
CA MET A 104 -11.28 9.30 -11.39
C MET A 104 -11.91 10.60 -11.93
N ALA A 105 -11.21 11.72 -11.84
CA ALA A 105 -11.67 13.03 -12.36
C ALA A 105 -11.15 13.31 -13.79
N MET A 106 -10.36 12.41 -14.38
CA MET A 106 -9.89 12.57 -15.77
C MET A 106 -11.01 12.18 -16.75
N ASP A 107 -11.22 12.98 -17.78
CA ASP A 107 -12.30 12.79 -18.75
C ASP A 107 -12.25 11.42 -19.47
N GLU A 108 -11.03 10.90 -19.69
CA GLU A 108 -10.80 9.61 -20.34
C GLU A 108 -10.94 8.40 -19.40
N VAL A 109 -11.17 8.59 -18.09
CA VAL A 109 -11.29 7.50 -17.11
C VAL A 109 -12.74 7.29 -16.70
N ASP A 110 -13.21 6.04 -16.77
CA ASP A 110 -14.46 5.65 -16.14
C ASP A 110 -14.27 5.52 -14.62
N ALA A 111 -14.75 6.51 -13.89
CA ALA A 111 -14.62 6.55 -12.42
C ALA A 111 -15.28 5.37 -11.69
N GLY A 112 -16.19 4.65 -12.34
CA GLY A 112 -16.83 3.42 -11.83
C GLY A 112 -16.00 2.15 -12.07
N ARG A 113 -14.89 2.22 -12.82
CA ARG A 113 -14.06 1.08 -13.21
C ARG A 113 -12.59 1.30 -12.85
N VAL A 114 -12.33 1.58 -11.57
CA VAL A 114 -10.96 1.81 -11.06
C VAL A 114 -10.57 0.69 -10.10
N GLY A 115 -9.41 0.09 -10.36
CA GLY A 115 -8.78 -0.91 -9.50
C GLY A 115 -7.46 -0.44 -8.91
N ALA A 116 -6.96 -1.19 -7.92
CA ALA A 116 -5.67 -0.91 -7.28
C ALA A 116 -4.88 -2.20 -7.04
N THR A 117 -3.55 -2.13 -7.15
CA THR A 117 -2.66 -3.26 -6.88
C THR A 117 -1.29 -2.80 -6.38
N GLY A 118 -0.60 -3.69 -5.67
CA GLY A 118 0.76 -3.50 -5.21
C GLY A 118 1.20 -4.60 -4.25
N GLY A 119 2.52 -4.75 -4.09
CA GLY A 119 3.12 -5.75 -3.20
C GLY A 119 3.78 -5.12 -1.98
N SER A 120 3.83 -5.84 -0.86
CA SER A 120 4.47 -5.41 0.38
C SER A 120 3.87 -4.09 0.89
N GLN A 121 4.65 -3.03 1.02
CA GLN A 121 4.13 -1.68 1.26
C GLN A 121 3.02 -1.33 0.27
N GLY A 122 3.22 -1.63 -1.02
CA GLY A 122 2.21 -1.41 -2.06
C GLY A 122 0.92 -2.18 -1.80
N GLY A 123 0.99 -3.37 -1.20
CA GLY A 123 -0.17 -4.15 -0.77
C GLY A 123 -0.97 -3.43 0.33
N ALA A 124 -0.28 -2.90 1.33
CA ALA A 124 -0.92 -2.08 2.36
C ALA A 124 -1.53 -0.79 1.79
N LEU A 125 -0.80 -0.11 0.88
CA LEU A 125 -1.29 1.10 0.20
C LEU A 125 -2.50 0.80 -0.69
N THR A 126 -2.56 -0.39 -1.29
CA THR A 126 -3.74 -0.87 -2.04
C THR A 126 -4.96 -0.99 -1.13
N LEU A 127 -4.79 -1.61 0.05
CA LEU A 127 -5.87 -1.70 1.05
C LEU A 127 -6.27 -0.33 1.60
N ALA A 128 -5.31 0.52 1.91
CA ALA A 128 -5.56 1.89 2.39
C ALA A 128 -6.32 2.72 1.33
N CYS A 129 -5.91 2.64 0.07
CA CYS A 129 -6.57 3.30 -1.04
C CYS A 129 -8.04 2.86 -1.15
N ALA A 130 -8.29 1.55 -1.18
CA ALA A 130 -9.65 1.00 -1.28
C ALA A 130 -10.54 1.33 -0.05
N ALA A 131 -9.93 1.50 1.13
CA ALA A 131 -10.64 1.89 2.35
C ALA A 131 -10.97 3.38 2.41
N LEU A 132 -10.11 4.25 1.86
CA LEU A 132 -10.24 5.70 1.91
C LEU A 132 -10.93 6.30 0.67
N GLU A 133 -10.97 5.56 -0.43
CA GLU A 133 -11.74 5.89 -1.64
C GLU A 133 -12.68 4.72 -2.00
N PRO A 134 -13.91 4.71 -1.47
CA PRO A 134 -14.83 3.58 -1.61
C PRO A 134 -15.36 3.35 -3.04
N ARG A 135 -15.06 4.22 -4.00
CA ARG A 135 -15.36 4.02 -5.44
C ARG A 135 -14.37 3.08 -6.12
N VAL A 136 -13.23 2.77 -5.50
CA VAL A 136 -12.35 1.70 -5.99
C VAL A 136 -13.14 0.40 -6.03
N ARG A 137 -13.20 -0.23 -7.21
CA ARG A 137 -14.03 -1.42 -7.47
C ARG A 137 -13.33 -2.72 -7.11
N LYS A 138 -12.02 -2.81 -7.40
CA LYS A 138 -11.20 -4.00 -7.17
C LYS A 138 -9.87 -3.65 -6.54
N ALA A 139 -9.42 -4.48 -5.60
CA ALA A 139 -8.13 -4.33 -4.94
C ALA A 139 -7.38 -5.67 -4.92
N ALA A 140 -6.16 -5.68 -5.45
CA ALA A 140 -5.31 -6.86 -5.53
C ALA A 140 -4.01 -6.66 -4.73
N PRO A 141 -4.05 -6.66 -3.38
CA PRO A 141 -2.85 -6.56 -2.54
C PRO A 141 -2.08 -7.88 -2.52
N VAL A 142 -0.74 -7.80 -2.58
CA VAL A 142 0.17 -8.94 -2.47
C VAL A 142 0.98 -8.80 -1.18
N TYR A 143 0.98 -9.83 -0.34
CA TYR A 143 1.64 -9.91 0.97
C TYR A 143 1.76 -8.54 1.69
N PRO A 144 0.62 -7.91 2.07
CA PRO A 144 0.63 -6.53 2.56
C PRO A 144 1.47 -6.35 3.83
N PHE A 145 2.34 -5.34 3.80
CA PHE A 145 3.08 -4.77 4.93
C PHE A 145 2.17 -3.85 5.76
N LEU A 146 2.63 -3.26 6.83
CA LEU A 146 1.89 -2.28 7.67
C LEU A 146 0.59 -2.85 8.27
N CYS A 147 0.61 -4.12 8.62
CA CYS A 147 -0.51 -4.82 9.25
C CYS A 147 -0.10 -5.31 10.64
N ASP A 148 -0.93 -5.08 11.64
CA ASP A 148 -0.85 -5.61 12.99
C ASP A 148 0.56 -5.47 13.63
N TYR A 149 0.99 -4.24 13.79
CA TYR A 149 2.30 -3.91 14.37
C TYR A 149 2.52 -4.52 15.75
N LYS A 150 1.45 -4.56 16.57
CA LYS A 150 1.55 -5.12 17.91
C LYS A 150 1.84 -6.62 17.88
N ARG A 151 1.20 -7.35 16.93
CA ARG A 151 1.48 -8.78 16.74
C ARG A 151 2.92 -9.04 16.29
N VAL A 152 3.46 -8.20 15.38
CA VAL A 152 4.88 -8.28 14.98
C VAL A 152 5.79 -8.13 16.21
N TRP A 153 5.48 -7.19 17.08
CA TRP A 153 6.19 -6.94 18.32
C TRP A 153 6.11 -8.13 19.28
N GLU A 154 4.91 -8.61 19.57
CA GLU A 154 4.65 -9.73 20.49
C GLU A 154 5.27 -11.06 20.02
N MET A 155 5.45 -11.25 18.71
CA MET A 155 6.14 -12.41 18.13
C MET A 155 7.67 -12.27 18.10
N ASP A 156 8.22 -11.15 18.60
CA ASP A 156 9.65 -10.77 18.47
C ASP A 156 10.12 -10.77 16.99
N ARG A 157 9.25 -10.35 16.09
CA ARG A 157 9.50 -10.22 14.65
C ARG A 157 9.69 -8.77 14.19
N ALA A 158 9.99 -7.86 15.14
CA ALA A 158 10.37 -6.47 14.83
C ALA A 158 11.78 -6.40 14.23
N GLU A 159 11.94 -7.08 13.10
CA GLU A 159 13.16 -7.21 12.30
C GLU A 159 12.89 -6.76 10.87
N LYS A 160 13.89 -6.76 10.01
CA LYS A 160 13.79 -6.41 8.59
C LYS A 160 13.00 -5.11 8.39
N ALA A 161 11.86 -5.17 7.72
CA ALA A 161 11.01 -4.02 7.45
C ALA A 161 10.40 -3.38 8.73
N TYR A 162 10.30 -4.13 9.82
CA TYR A 162 9.79 -3.66 11.12
C TYR A 162 10.90 -3.33 12.15
N ALA A 163 12.19 -3.45 11.79
CA ALA A 163 13.32 -3.25 12.70
C ALA A 163 13.33 -1.87 13.38
N GLU A 164 12.73 -0.88 12.74
CA GLU A 164 12.62 0.48 13.30
C GLU A 164 11.75 0.56 14.55
N LEU A 165 10.80 -0.35 14.76
CA LEU A 165 10.02 -0.44 16.01
C LEU A 165 10.95 -0.77 17.19
N LYS A 166 11.76 -1.83 17.06
CA LYS A 166 12.70 -2.25 18.09
C LYS A 166 13.74 -1.16 18.39
N LYS A 167 14.24 -0.51 17.32
CA LYS A 167 15.18 0.61 17.46
C LYS A 167 14.54 1.80 18.18
N HIS A 168 13.28 2.12 17.89
CA HIS A 168 12.56 3.21 18.52
C HIS A 168 12.41 2.98 20.03
N PHE A 169 11.92 1.81 20.45
CA PHE A 169 11.80 1.46 21.88
C PHE A 169 13.16 1.53 22.59
N ARG A 170 14.20 0.95 22.02
CA ARG A 170 15.55 0.99 22.61
C ARG A 170 16.08 2.41 22.84
N LEU A 171 15.70 3.38 22.01
CA LEU A 171 16.23 4.75 22.06
C LEU A 171 15.33 5.70 22.85
N PHE A 172 14.01 5.52 22.79
CA PHE A 172 13.04 6.52 23.29
C PHE A 172 12.13 5.98 24.41
N ASP A 173 12.03 4.67 24.57
CA ASP A 173 11.24 4.03 25.63
C ASP A 173 11.85 2.68 26.05
N PRO A 174 13.11 2.67 26.60
CA PRO A 174 13.86 1.43 26.85
C PRO A 174 13.27 0.56 27.98
N THR A 175 12.38 1.09 28.79
CA THR A 175 11.66 0.38 29.87
C THR A 175 10.22 0.01 29.48
N HIS A 176 9.80 0.37 28.27
CA HIS A 176 8.47 0.11 27.70
C HIS A 176 7.30 0.70 28.50
N GLU A 177 7.54 1.81 29.19
CA GLU A 177 6.50 2.49 29.99
C GLU A 177 5.38 3.07 29.13
N ARG A 178 5.67 3.38 27.87
CA ARG A 178 4.74 3.95 26.90
C ARG A 178 4.28 2.98 25.82
N GLU A 179 4.56 1.69 25.95
CA GLU A 179 4.28 0.69 24.92
C GLU A 179 2.82 0.77 24.42
N GLN A 180 1.86 0.77 25.34
CA GLN A 180 0.44 0.83 25.00
C GLN A 180 0.06 2.12 24.26
N GLU A 181 0.62 3.26 24.66
CA GLU A 181 0.41 4.54 24.01
C GLU A 181 0.95 4.51 22.56
N LEU A 182 2.20 4.06 22.39
CA LEU A 182 2.88 4.02 21.10
C LEU A 182 2.15 3.09 20.12
N PHE A 183 1.72 1.90 20.53
CA PHE A 183 0.91 1.02 19.68
C PHE A 183 -0.49 1.57 19.39
N THR A 184 -1.07 2.34 20.29
CA THR A 184 -2.32 3.07 20.03
C THR A 184 -2.11 4.10 18.90
N ARG A 185 -1.01 4.86 18.94
CA ARG A 185 -0.65 5.80 17.87
C ARG A 185 -0.37 5.08 16.54
N LEU A 186 0.40 3.98 16.55
CA LEU A 186 0.65 3.15 15.37
C LEU A 186 -0.64 2.58 14.77
N GLY A 187 -1.68 2.38 15.57
CA GLY A 187 -3.00 1.96 15.10
C GLY A 187 -3.60 2.87 14.01
N TYR A 188 -3.23 4.15 13.97
CA TYR A 188 -3.69 5.08 12.91
C TYR A 188 -3.09 4.81 11.54
N ILE A 189 -1.97 4.07 11.49
CA ILE A 189 -1.31 3.64 10.25
C ILE A 189 -1.25 2.11 10.12
N ASP A 190 -1.98 1.40 10.94
CA ASP A 190 -2.17 -0.05 10.83
C ASP A 190 -3.36 -0.33 9.92
N VAL A 191 -3.09 -0.85 8.75
CA VAL A 191 -4.10 -0.98 7.70
C VAL A 191 -5.24 -1.92 8.08
N GLN A 192 -5.03 -2.85 9.04
CA GLN A 192 -6.10 -3.73 9.51
C GLN A 192 -7.31 -2.96 10.05
N PHE A 193 -7.10 -1.76 10.65
CA PHE A 193 -8.18 -0.94 11.17
C PHE A 193 -8.94 -0.16 10.09
N LEU A 194 -8.36 -0.04 8.90
CA LEU A 194 -9.03 0.53 7.72
C LEU A 194 -9.84 -0.53 6.94
N CYS A 195 -9.45 -1.79 7.00
CA CYS A 195 -10.04 -2.89 6.22
C CYS A 195 -11.57 -3.02 6.31
N PRO A 196 -12.26 -2.77 7.47
CA PRO A 196 -13.72 -2.81 7.52
C PRO A 196 -14.43 -1.78 6.63
N ARG A 197 -13.72 -0.75 6.17
CA ARG A 197 -14.26 0.32 5.30
C ARG A 197 -14.22 -0.04 3.81
N ILE A 198 -13.48 -1.09 3.44
CA ILE A 198 -13.30 -1.50 2.04
C ILE A 198 -14.64 -1.94 1.46
N ARG A 199 -14.98 -1.40 0.28
CA ARG A 199 -16.15 -1.76 -0.54
C ARG A 199 -15.75 -2.55 -1.78
N ALA A 200 -14.48 -2.43 -2.18
CA ALA A 200 -13.91 -3.13 -3.32
C ALA A 200 -13.96 -4.65 -3.15
N GLU A 201 -14.15 -5.39 -4.24
CA GLU A 201 -13.81 -6.82 -4.26
C GLU A 201 -12.30 -6.96 -4.08
N VAL A 202 -11.86 -7.91 -3.23
CA VAL A 202 -10.44 -8.08 -2.87
C VAL A 202 -9.92 -9.44 -3.29
N LEU A 203 -8.82 -9.46 -4.04
CA LEU A 203 -7.98 -10.64 -4.28
C LEU A 203 -6.65 -10.45 -3.55
N MET A 204 -6.52 -10.98 -2.34
CA MET A 204 -5.28 -10.91 -1.57
C MET A 204 -4.39 -12.12 -1.86
N THR A 205 -3.09 -11.87 -2.10
CA THR A 205 -2.09 -12.92 -2.17
C THR A 205 -1.23 -12.92 -0.91
N THR A 206 -0.96 -14.09 -0.34
CA THR A 206 -0.13 -14.28 0.86
C THR A 206 0.85 -15.44 0.68
N CYS A 207 1.99 -15.37 1.38
CA CYS A 207 3.04 -16.40 1.39
C CYS A 207 3.24 -16.89 2.82
N LEU A 208 3.21 -18.24 3.04
CA LEU A 208 3.24 -18.75 4.41
C LEU A 208 4.65 -18.74 5.03
N LEU A 209 5.71 -18.65 4.23
CA LEU A 209 7.09 -18.51 4.69
C LEU A 209 7.60 -17.07 4.70
N ASP A 210 6.70 -16.08 4.57
CA ASP A 210 7.06 -14.66 4.57
C ASP A 210 7.59 -14.24 5.95
N ASP A 211 8.88 -13.94 6.02
CA ASP A 211 9.59 -13.51 7.21
C ASP A 211 9.84 -11.99 7.25
N VAL A 212 9.37 -11.26 6.24
CA VAL A 212 9.38 -9.78 6.17
C VAL A 212 8.03 -9.23 6.62
N CYS A 213 6.94 -9.77 6.04
CA CYS A 213 5.56 -9.45 6.41
C CYS A 213 4.90 -10.72 6.95
N PRO A 214 4.99 -11.05 8.24
CA PRO A 214 4.54 -12.32 8.79
C PRO A 214 3.10 -12.66 8.37
N PRO A 215 2.81 -13.89 7.90
CA PRO A 215 1.48 -14.24 7.35
C PRO A 215 0.34 -13.95 8.31
N SER A 216 0.56 -14.15 9.61
CA SER A 216 -0.46 -13.90 10.63
C SER A 216 -0.93 -12.45 10.68
N THR A 217 -0.06 -11.49 10.33
CA THR A 217 -0.41 -10.06 10.26
C THR A 217 -1.22 -9.77 9.00
N GLN A 218 -0.90 -10.44 7.89
CA GLN A 218 -1.65 -10.36 6.65
C GLN A 218 -3.07 -10.93 6.84
N PHE A 219 -3.20 -12.07 7.54
CA PHE A 219 -4.50 -12.63 7.92
C PHE A 219 -5.30 -11.70 8.84
N ALA A 220 -4.65 -10.96 9.74
CA ALA A 220 -5.34 -10.00 10.59
C ALA A 220 -6.05 -8.93 9.75
N ALA A 221 -5.38 -8.38 8.74
CA ALA A 221 -5.99 -7.44 7.79
C ALA A 221 -7.09 -8.10 6.95
N TYR A 222 -6.80 -9.28 6.37
CA TYR A 222 -7.77 -10.00 5.53
C TYR A 222 -9.07 -10.31 6.27
N ASN A 223 -8.99 -10.81 7.50
CA ASN A 223 -10.16 -11.20 8.28
C ASN A 223 -11.10 -10.02 8.59
N ARG A 224 -10.57 -8.80 8.63
CA ARG A 224 -11.37 -7.58 8.87
C ARG A 224 -12.04 -7.00 7.62
N ILE A 225 -11.70 -7.48 6.42
CA ILE A 225 -12.40 -7.09 5.19
C ILE A 225 -13.78 -7.73 5.20
N VAL A 226 -14.83 -6.93 5.04
CA VAL A 226 -16.23 -7.40 5.01
C VAL A 226 -16.80 -7.50 3.59
N ALA A 227 -16.17 -6.83 2.62
CA ALA A 227 -16.50 -6.92 1.21
C ALA A 227 -16.19 -8.31 0.62
N PRO A 228 -16.71 -8.66 -0.58
CA PRO A 228 -16.32 -9.89 -1.27
C PRO A 228 -14.80 -9.99 -1.36
N LYS A 229 -14.27 -11.13 -0.93
CA LYS A 229 -12.82 -11.34 -0.87
C LYS A 229 -12.42 -12.77 -1.18
N ARG A 230 -11.25 -12.92 -1.80
CA ARG A 230 -10.59 -14.21 -2.03
C ARG A 230 -9.13 -14.10 -1.62
N MET A 231 -8.53 -15.23 -1.22
CA MET A 231 -7.11 -15.29 -0.92
C MET A 231 -6.42 -16.35 -1.78
N VAL A 232 -5.27 -16.00 -2.33
CA VAL A 232 -4.34 -16.92 -2.97
C VAL A 232 -3.19 -17.15 -2.00
N ILE A 233 -2.94 -18.40 -1.65
CA ILE A 233 -1.90 -18.80 -0.69
C ILE A 233 -0.77 -19.51 -1.45
N TYR A 234 0.46 -19.04 -1.24
CA TYR A 234 1.68 -19.68 -1.69
C TYR A 234 2.37 -20.29 -0.47
N PRO A 235 2.20 -21.62 -0.24
CA PRO A 235 2.62 -22.25 1.02
C PRO A 235 4.13 -22.29 1.21
N ASP A 236 4.89 -22.45 0.13
CA ASP A 236 6.34 -22.68 0.16
C ASP A 236 7.17 -21.44 -0.24
N PHE A 237 6.53 -20.26 -0.30
CA PHE A 237 7.17 -19.01 -0.71
C PHE A 237 7.28 -18.02 0.45
N GLY A 238 8.36 -17.24 0.43
CA GLY A 238 8.62 -16.13 1.32
C GLY A 238 8.23 -14.76 0.72
N HIS A 239 8.98 -13.72 1.09
CA HIS A 239 8.78 -12.36 0.57
C HIS A 239 9.52 -12.17 -0.77
N GLU A 240 9.01 -12.75 -1.82
CA GLU A 240 9.69 -12.88 -3.12
C GLU A 240 8.72 -12.80 -4.30
N SER A 241 9.26 -12.86 -5.53
CA SER A 241 8.44 -12.90 -6.74
C SER A 241 7.67 -14.22 -6.82
N LEU A 242 6.38 -14.15 -7.12
CA LEU A 242 5.45 -15.29 -7.08
C LEU A 242 5.07 -15.73 -8.48
N PRO A 243 5.31 -17.00 -8.85
CA PRO A 243 4.93 -17.51 -10.16
C PRO A 243 3.44 -17.36 -10.46
N GLY A 244 3.10 -16.77 -11.61
CA GLY A 244 1.71 -16.58 -12.05
C GLY A 244 0.90 -15.57 -11.24
N SER A 245 1.49 -14.86 -10.28
CA SER A 245 0.79 -13.83 -9.50
C SER A 245 0.34 -12.65 -10.37
N SER A 246 1.21 -12.18 -11.27
CA SER A 246 0.88 -11.09 -12.19
C SER A 246 -0.29 -11.44 -13.10
N ASP A 247 -0.32 -12.67 -13.65
CA ASP A 247 -1.41 -13.14 -14.50
C ASP A 247 -2.73 -13.21 -13.74
N ARG A 248 -2.70 -13.68 -12.48
CA ARG A 248 -3.89 -13.72 -11.61
C ARG A 248 -4.43 -12.32 -11.31
N ILE A 249 -3.54 -11.36 -11.03
CA ILE A 249 -3.92 -9.96 -10.79
C ILE A 249 -4.51 -9.36 -12.05
N LEU A 250 -3.85 -9.56 -13.20
CA LEU A 250 -4.32 -9.08 -14.49
C LEU A 250 -5.70 -9.65 -14.81
N GLY A 251 -5.88 -10.98 -14.67
CA GLY A 251 -7.16 -11.64 -14.85
C GLY A 251 -8.24 -11.17 -13.88
N PHE A 252 -7.88 -10.91 -12.61
CA PHE A 252 -8.83 -10.36 -11.63
C PHE A 252 -9.27 -8.94 -11.96
N LEU A 253 -8.39 -8.11 -12.52
CA LEU A 253 -8.69 -6.73 -12.88
C LEU A 253 -9.30 -6.60 -14.28
N SER A 254 -9.37 -7.67 -15.08
CA SER A 254 -9.78 -7.62 -16.50
C SER A 254 -11.26 -7.33 -16.73
N ASP A 255 -12.09 -7.45 -15.71
CA ASP A 255 -13.53 -7.18 -15.75
C ASP A 255 -13.92 -5.89 -14.97
N LEU A 256 -12.96 -4.96 -14.84
CA LEU A 256 -13.21 -3.59 -14.38
C LEU A 256 -14.10 -2.83 -15.35
#